data_12c38f7fd2c47636bb4ea2e227fac25d
#
_entry.id   12c38f7fd2c47636bb4ea2e227fac25d
#
_cell.length_a   1.000
_cell.length_b   1.000
_cell.length_c   1.000
_cell.angle_alpha   90.00
_cell.angle_beta   90.00
_cell.angle_gamma   90.00
#
_symmetry.space_group_name_H-M   'P 1'
#
loop_
_entity.id
_entity.type
_entity.pdbx_description
1 polymer ?
#
loop_
_entity_poly.entity_id
_entity_poly.type
_entity_poly.pdbx_seq_one_letter_code
_entity_poly.pdbx_strand_id
1 'polypeptide(L)'
;TVGAVVGNDDGELLLVQRADSGLWLYPTGWADVGYSPAEVVVKEVREETGIECEVVRPIAILDGMRLGFTGIPLYSLVFHCQMTGGQLKAHPLECSDVGFFAEGHLPDDTILPDQWADDAFAAIRGEPLEVRFDAPRNPAWWGSEA
;
A
#
# COMPACT_ATOMS: atom_id res chain seq x y z
N THR A 1 7.36 1.39 -7.84
CA THR A 1 6.26 2.10 -7.15
C THR A 1 6.41 1.99 -5.64
N VAL A 2 5.67 2.80 -4.91
CA VAL A 2 5.55 2.74 -3.47
C VAL A 2 4.09 2.54 -3.07
N GLY A 3 3.87 1.98 -1.89
CA GLY A 3 2.55 1.83 -1.29
C GLY A 3 2.59 2.15 0.19
N ALA A 4 1.47 2.56 0.75
CA ALA A 4 1.39 2.99 2.14
C ALA A 4 0.31 2.24 2.93
N VAL A 5 0.70 1.62 4.01
CA VAL A 5 -0.20 1.16 5.07
C VAL A 5 -0.21 2.24 6.15
N VAL A 6 -1.23 3.09 6.13
CA VAL A 6 -1.33 4.22 7.06
C VAL A 6 -2.34 3.88 8.14
N GLY A 7 -1.90 3.87 9.38
CA GLY A 7 -2.76 3.70 10.56
C GLY A 7 -3.03 5.03 11.24
N ASN A 8 -4.22 5.16 11.82
CA ASN A 8 -4.56 6.25 12.73
C ASN A 8 -4.53 5.78 14.18
N ASP A 9 -4.84 6.67 15.12
CA ASP A 9 -4.83 6.36 16.57
C ASP A 9 -5.92 5.37 16.98
N ASP A 10 -6.94 5.18 16.15
CA ASP A 10 -8.02 4.21 16.39
C ASP A 10 -7.69 2.81 15.82
N GLY A 11 -6.50 2.63 15.25
CA GLY A 11 -6.07 1.36 14.66
C GLY A 11 -6.71 1.06 13.31
N GLU A 12 -7.25 2.08 12.63
CA GLU A 12 -7.89 1.94 11.33
C GLU A 12 -6.90 2.15 10.19
N LEU A 13 -7.17 1.50 9.05
CA LEU A 13 -6.37 1.52 7.84
C LEU A 13 -6.91 2.54 6.83
N LEU A 14 -6.04 3.39 6.30
CA LEU A 14 -6.37 4.34 5.24
C LEU A 14 -6.46 3.63 3.89
N LEU A 15 -7.58 3.80 3.21
CA LEU A 15 -7.80 3.33 1.85
C LEU A 15 -8.28 4.46 0.95
N VAL A 16 -8.00 4.31 -0.34
CA VAL A 16 -8.50 5.17 -1.41
C VAL A 16 -9.38 4.37 -2.35
N GLN A 17 -10.45 4.99 -2.85
CA GLN A 17 -11.23 4.43 -3.94
C GLN A 17 -10.75 5.04 -5.25
N ARG A 18 -10.28 4.22 -6.16
CA ARG A 18 -9.79 4.68 -7.46
C ARG A 18 -10.95 5.19 -8.32
N ALA A 19 -10.77 6.36 -8.93
CA ALA A 19 -11.78 6.96 -9.82
C ALA A 19 -11.99 6.13 -11.10
N ASP A 20 -10.94 5.44 -11.59
CA ASP A 20 -11.00 4.68 -12.85
C ASP A 20 -11.72 3.34 -12.71
N SER A 21 -11.57 2.64 -11.59
CA SER A 21 -12.11 1.29 -11.39
C SER A 21 -13.21 1.20 -10.32
N GLY A 22 -13.32 2.18 -9.44
CA GLY A 22 -14.19 2.12 -8.27
C GLY A 22 -13.69 1.18 -7.16
N LEU A 23 -12.49 0.63 -7.30
CA LEU A 23 -11.93 -0.32 -6.36
C LEU A 23 -11.16 0.39 -5.26
N TRP A 24 -11.24 -0.16 -4.05
CA TRP A 24 -10.52 0.34 -2.88
C TRP A 24 -9.19 -0.38 -2.71
N LEU A 25 -8.14 0.40 -2.40
CA LEU A 25 -6.82 -0.13 -2.09
C LEU A 25 -6.05 0.89 -1.23
N TYR A 26 -4.87 0.49 -0.75
CA TYR A 26 -3.98 1.42 -0.05
C TYR A 26 -3.43 2.46 -1.02
N PRO A 27 -3.03 3.66 -0.53
CA PRO A 27 -2.40 4.67 -1.37
C PRO A 27 -1.13 4.15 -2.04
N THR A 28 -0.98 4.41 -3.33
CA THR A 28 0.18 4.00 -4.13
C THR A 28 0.65 5.15 -5.03
N GLY A 29 1.91 5.10 -5.44
CA GLY A 29 2.44 6.07 -6.38
C GLY A 29 3.69 5.60 -7.09
N TRP A 30 4.03 6.34 -8.15
CA TRP A 30 5.26 6.13 -8.90
C TRP A 30 6.44 6.80 -8.20
N ALA A 31 7.62 6.22 -8.39
CA ALA A 31 8.84 6.85 -7.91
C ALA A 31 9.09 8.19 -8.62
N ASP A 32 9.45 9.19 -7.84
CA ASP A 32 9.84 10.51 -8.36
C ASP A 32 11.36 10.66 -8.35
N VAL A 33 11.89 11.28 -9.39
CA VAL A 33 13.32 11.57 -9.48
C VAL A 33 13.74 12.52 -8.36
N GLY A 34 14.80 12.15 -7.64
CA GLY A 34 15.36 12.97 -6.57
C GLY A 34 14.77 12.72 -5.19
N TYR A 35 13.79 11.84 -5.06
CA TYR A 35 13.17 11.48 -3.78
C TYR A 35 13.47 10.03 -3.42
N SER A 36 13.67 9.76 -2.13
CA SER A 36 13.74 8.38 -1.63
C SER A 36 12.35 7.73 -1.63
N PRO A 37 12.25 6.40 -1.60
CA PRO A 37 10.95 5.73 -1.47
C PRO A 37 10.13 6.19 -0.26
N ALA A 38 10.77 6.44 0.87
CA ALA A 38 10.11 6.93 2.07
C ALA A 38 9.55 8.35 1.87
N GLU A 39 10.28 9.23 1.18
CA GLU A 39 9.78 10.56 0.85
C GLU A 39 8.62 10.51 -0.13
N VAL A 40 8.70 9.65 -1.15
CA VAL A 40 7.62 9.48 -2.15
C VAL A 40 6.34 8.99 -1.48
N VAL A 41 6.42 8.03 -0.58
CA VAL A 41 5.22 7.48 0.06
C VAL A 41 4.49 8.52 0.90
N VAL A 42 5.20 9.34 1.65
CA VAL A 42 4.61 10.44 2.43
C VAL A 42 3.95 11.47 1.52
N LYS A 43 4.61 11.83 0.43
CA LYS A 43 4.09 12.74 -0.59
C LYS A 43 2.80 12.22 -1.23
N GLU A 44 2.79 10.95 -1.66
CA GLU A 44 1.63 10.32 -2.29
C GLU A 44 0.43 10.23 -1.35
N VAL A 45 0.64 9.85 -0.10
CA VAL A 45 -0.43 9.81 0.91
C VAL A 45 -1.09 11.19 1.03
N ARG A 46 -0.30 12.24 1.13
CA ARG A 46 -0.83 13.60 1.23
C ARG A 46 -1.59 14.02 -0.03
N GLU A 47 -1.04 13.75 -1.20
CA GLU A 47 -1.67 14.13 -2.48
C GLU A 47 -2.98 13.39 -2.74
N GLU A 48 -3.01 12.09 -2.47
CA GLU A 48 -4.20 11.27 -2.72
C GLU A 48 -5.29 11.43 -1.67
N THR A 49 -4.92 11.64 -0.41
CA THR A 49 -5.84 11.50 0.72
C THR A 49 -5.98 12.73 1.61
N GLY A 50 -5.08 13.70 1.51
CA GLY A 50 -5.01 14.84 2.43
C GLY A 50 -4.40 14.51 3.81
N ILE A 51 -4.05 13.26 4.07
CA ILE A 51 -3.50 12.83 5.34
C ILE A 51 -1.99 13.05 5.36
N GLU A 52 -1.49 13.55 6.47
CA GLU A 52 -0.07 13.64 6.77
C GLU A 52 0.36 12.46 7.62
N CYS A 53 1.49 11.88 7.30
CA CYS A 53 2.02 10.71 7.99
C CYS A 53 3.54 10.72 8.06
N GLU A 54 4.06 9.89 8.93
CA GLU A 54 5.49 9.58 9.00
C GLU A 54 5.71 8.09 8.76
N VAL A 55 6.82 7.76 8.12
CA VAL A 55 7.21 6.38 7.85
C VAL A 55 7.72 5.73 9.13
N VAL A 56 7.18 4.56 9.45
CA VAL A 56 7.62 3.74 10.58
C VAL A 56 8.65 2.70 10.12
N ARG A 57 8.29 1.90 9.11
CA ARG A 57 9.18 0.84 8.59
C ARG A 57 8.67 0.31 7.24
N PRO A 58 9.56 -0.29 6.40
CA PRO A 58 9.10 -1.08 5.26
C PRO A 58 8.47 -2.38 5.74
N ILE A 59 7.42 -2.85 5.07
CA ILE A 59 6.72 -4.09 5.43
C ILE A 59 6.60 -5.07 4.27
N ALA A 60 6.77 -4.63 3.03
CA ALA A 60 6.70 -5.54 1.88
C ALA A 60 7.49 -5.02 0.68
N ILE A 61 8.00 -5.96 -0.10
CA ILE A 61 8.55 -5.75 -1.44
C ILE A 61 7.80 -6.71 -2.36
N LEU A 62 6.97 -6.19 -3.25
CA LEU A 62 6.04 -6.99 -4.03
C LEU A 62 6.31 -6.84 -5.53
N ASP A 63 6.09 -7.92 -6.27
CA ASP A 63 6.12 -7.93 -7.73
C ASP A 63 4.72 -7.61 -8.26
N GLY A 64 4.54 -6.43 -8.82
CA GLY A 64 3.25 -5.95 -9.30
C GLY A 64 2.68 -6.77 -10.46
N MET A 65 3.52 -7.31 -11.35
CA MET A 65 3.08 -8.21 -12.40
C MET A 65 2.57 -9.54 -11.85
N ARG A 66 3.32 -10.13 -10.92
CA ARG A 66 2.97 -11.42 -10.31
C ARG A 66 1.65 -11.36 -9.54
N LEU A 67 1.37 -10.21 -8.93
CA LEU A 67 0.13 -9.96 -8.21
C LEU A 67 -1.03 -9.52 -9.13
N GLY A 68 -0.77 -9.31 -10.42
CA GLY A 68 -1.79 -8.93 -11.37
C GLY A 68 -2.18 -7.45 -11.36
N PHE A 69 -1.44 -6.60 -10.68
CA PHE A 69 -1.72 -5.15 -10.64
C PHE A 69 -1.35 -4.43 -11.93
N THR A 70 -0.41 -4.96 -12.68
CA THR A 70 0.10 -4.33 -13.88
C THR A 70 0.68 -5.36 -14.84
N GLY A 71 0.70 -5.03 -16.13
CA GLY A 71 1.41 -5.79 -17.15
C GLY A 71 2.86 -5.35 -17.35
N ILE A 72 3.33 -4.38 -16.59
CA ILE A 72 4.69 -3.83 -16.66
C ILE A 72 5.53 -4.42 -15.53
N PRO A 73 6.77 -4.89 -15.79
CA PRO A 73 7.67 -5.34 -14.75
C PRO A 73 7.99 -4.19 -13.78
N LEU A 74 7.48 -4.26 -12.56
CA LEU A 74 7.78 -3.28 -11.52
C LEU A 74 7.66 -3.92 -10.13
N TYR A 75 8.39 -3.32 -9.20
CA TYR A 75 8.28 -3.68 -7.79
C TYR A 75 7.54 -2.58 -7.03
N SER A 76 6.80 -2.98 -6.01
CA SER A 76 6.16 -2.08 -5.07
C SER A 76 6.82 -2.20 -3.70
N LEU A 77 7.33 -1.08 -3.20
CA LEU A 77 7.88 -0.97 -1.85
C LEU A 77 6.77 -0.46 -0.94
N VAL A 78 6.31 -1.29 -0.02
CA VAL A 78 5.20 -0.94 0.87
C VAL A 78 5.73 -0.58 2.26
N PHE A 79 5.34 0.59 2.75
CA PHE A 79 5.74 1.09 4.07
C PHE A 79 4.55 1.15 5.01
N HIS A 80 4.78 0.79 6.26
CA HIS A 80 3.88 1.17 7.35
C HIS A 80 4.16 2.63 7.73
N CYS A 81 3.11 3.42 7.79
CA CYS A 81 3.15 4.82 8.17
C CYS A 81 2.14 5.10 9.28
N GLN A 82 2.46 6.05 10.14
CA GLN A 82 1.56 6.54 11.18
C GLN A 82 1.02 7.91 10.79
N MET A 83 -0.30 8.09 10.86
CA MET A 83 -0.93 9.39 10.67
C MET A 83 -0.42 10.38 11.72
N THR A 84 -0.03 11.57 11.28
CA THR A 84 0.42 12.67 12.14
C THR A 84 -0.51 13.87 12.09
N GLY A 85 -1.36 13.97 11.08
CA GLY A 85 -2.26 15.10 10.91
C GLY A 85 -3.00 15.05 9.59
N GLY A 86 -3.50 16.20 9.17
CA GLY A 86 -4.26 16.34 7.93
C GLY A 86 -5.74 16.02 8.09
N GLN A 87 -6.46 16.13 6.99
CA GLN A 87 -7.89 15.82 6.91
C GLN A 87 -8.17 15.06 5.63
N LEU A 88 -9.06 14.08 5.67
CA LEU A 88 -9.46 13.29 4.52
C LEU A 88 -9.98 14.18 3.41
N LYS A 89 -9.32 14.12 2.26
CA LYS A 89 -9.71 14.82 1.03
C LYS A 89 -9.22 14.03 -0.16
N ALA A 90 -10.14 13.43 -0.90
CA ALA A 90 -9.80 12.69 -2.11
C ALA A 90 -9.21 13.61 -3.19
N HIS A 91 -8.16 13.11 -3.86
CA HIS A 91 -7.62 13.82 -5.03
C HIS A 91 -8.71 13.89 -6.13
N PRO A 92 -9.02 15.08 -6.67
CA PRO A 92 -10.20 15.26 -7.51
C PRO A 92 -10.21 14.48 -8.82
N LEU A 93 -9.04 14.07 -9.31
CA LEU A 93 -8.90 13.34 -10.57
C LEU A 93 -8.58 11.86 -10.39
N GLU A 94 -7.92 11.48 -9.30
CA GLU A 94 -7.40 10.11 -9.10
C GLU A 94 -8.28 9.26 -8.20
N CYS A 95 -8.94 9.90 -7.23
CA CYS A 95 -9.72 9.20 -6.21
C CYS A 95 -11.15 9.70 -6.18
N SER A 96 -12.11 8.80 -6.14
CA SER A 96 -13.52 9.15 -5.93
C SER A 96 -13.88 9.25 -4.45
N ASP A 97 -13.13 8.55 -3.58
CA ASP A 97 -13.32 8.60 -2.13
C ASP A 97 -12.05 8.19 -1.38
N VAL A 98 -11.98 8.54 -0.11
CA VAL A 98 -10.92 8.14 0.82
C VAL A 98 -11.52 7.93 2.20
N GLY A 99 -10.95 7.02 2.99
CA GLY A 99 -11.46 6.76 4.33
C GLY A 99 -10.53 5.88 5.16
N PHE A 100 -10.78 5.89 6.46
CA PHE A 100 -10.17 4.94 7.41
C PHE A 100 -11.17 3.85 7.73
N PHE A 101 -10.69 2.61 7.79
CA PHE A 101 -11.53 1.43 8.00
C PHE A 101 -10.93 0.52 9.05
N ALA A 102 -11.77 0.02 9.95
CA ALA A 102 -11.38 -0.94 10.98
C ALA A 102 -11.16 -2.33 10.37
N GLU A 103 -10.36 -3.15 11.04
CA GLU A 103 -10.19 -4.57 10.72
C GLU A 103 -11.55 -5.29 10.71
N GLY A 104 -11.80 -6.07 9.67
CA GLY A 104 -13.09 -6.73 9.48
C GLY A 104 -14.22 -5.86 8.92
N HIS A 105 -13.95 -4.57 8.66
CA HIS A 105 -14.93 -3.62 8.14
C HIS A 105 -14.44 -2.91 6.88
N LEU A 106 -13.59 -3.57 6.10
CA LEU A 106 -13.11 -3.02 4.82
C LEU A 106 -14.27 -2.97 3.81
N PRO A 107 -14.26 -2.02 2.87
CA PRO A 107 -15.25 -1.98 1.79
C PRO A 107 -15.26 -3.28 0.97
N ASP A 108 -16.43 -3.67 0.44
CA ASP A 108 -16.59 -4.92 -0.32
C ASP A 108 -15.70 -4.97 -1.56
N ASP A 109 -15.47 -3.83 -2.21
CA ASP A 109 -14.67 -3.71 -3.42
C ASP A 109 -13.17 -3.45 -3.14
N THR A 110 -12.67 -3.90 -2.00
CA THR A 110 -11.27 -3.74 -1.64
C THR A 110 -10.42 -4.81 -2.31
N ILE A 111 -9.38 -4.37 -3.04
CA ILE A 111 -8.38 -5.25 -3.63
C ILE A 111 -7.13 -5.23 -2.78
N LEU A 112 -6.81 -6.37 -2.19
CA LEU A 112 -5.59 -6.57 -1.43
C LEU A 112 -5.02 -7.95 -1.75
N PRO A 113 -3.69 -8.10 -1.81
CA PRO A 113 -3.08 -9.43 -1.90
C PRO A 113 -3.49 -10.31 -0.72
N ASP A 114 -3.49 -11.61 -0.92
CA ASP A 114 -3.77 -12.59 0.13
C ASP A 114 -2.90 -12.33 1.37
N GLN A 115 -3.50 -12.39 2.55
CA GLN A 115 -2.88 -12.12 3.86
C GLN A 115 -2.36 -10.69 4.04
N TRP A 116 -2.47 -9.82 3.04
CA TRP A 116 -1.96 -8.46 3.14
C TRP A 116 -2.72 -7.63 4.19
N ALA A 117 -4.04 -7.80 4.27
CA ALA A 117 -4.84 -7.10 5.27
C ALA A 117 -4.43 -7.46 6.71
N ASP A 118 -4.14 -8.73 6.96
CA ASP A 118 -3.66 -9.20 8.27
C ASP A 118 -2.31 -8.56 8.61
N ASP A 119 -1.39 -8.52 7.66
CA ASP A 119 -0.08 -7.89 7.84
C ASP A 119 -0.20 -6.38 8.05
N ALA A 120 -1.10 -5.72 7.31
CA ALA A 120 -1.35 -4.30 7.45
C ALA A 120 -1.83 -3.94 8.85
N PHE A 121 -2.83 -4.66 9.37
CA PHE A 121 -3.34 -4.41 10.71
C PHE A 121 -2.37 -4.83 11.81
N ALA A 122 -1.60 -5.90 11.60
CA ALA A 122 -0.52 -6.28 12.51
C ALA A 122 0.55 -5.17 12.60
N ALA A 123 0.91 -4.57 11.47
CA ALA A 123 1.83 -3.43 11.43
C ALA A 123 1.28 -2.23 12.20
N ILE A 124 0.01 -1.89 11.98
CA ILE A 124 -0.68 -0.78 12.66
C ILE A 124 -0.70 -1.01 14.18
N ARG A 125 -0.89 -2.24 14.64
CA ARG A 125 -0.83 -2.59 16.07
C ARG A 125 0.58 -2.59 16.67
N GLY A 126 1.61 -2.41 15.83
CA GLY A 126 3.00 -2.44 16.28
C GLY A 126 3.53 -3.84 16.56
N GLU A 127 2.90 -4.89 16.02
CA GLU A 127 3.36 -6.26 16.17
C GLU A 127 4.66 -6.50 15.38
N PRO A 128 5.54 -7.41 15.82
CA PRO A 128 6.71 -7.81 15.05
C PRO A 128 6.30 -8.42 13.72
N LEU A 129 6.87 -7.92 12.63
CA LEU A 129 6.65 -8.44 11.28
C LEU A 129 7.98 -8.54 10.54
N GLU A 130 8.14 -9.61 9.78
CA GLU A 130 9.18 -9.69 8.77
C GLU A 130 8.71 -8.98 7.50
N VAL A 131 9.64 -8.40 6.75
CA VAL A 131 9.33 -7.82 5.44
C VAL A 131 8.85 -8.93 4.51
N ARG A 132 7.61 -8.81 4.03
CA ARG A 132 7.04 -9.76 3.07
C ARG A 132 7.66 -9.55 1.70
N PHE A 133 8.00 -10.62 1.02
CA PHE A 133 8.45 -10.58 -0.36
C PHE A 133 7.97 -11.83 -1.11
N ASP A 134 7.92 -11.73 -2.42
CA ASP A 134 7.54 -12.87 -3.26
C ASP A 134 8.65 -13.90 -3.27
N ALA A 135 8.35 -15.08 -2.77
CA ALA A 135 9.32 -16.16 -2.69
C ALA A 135 9.76 -16.63 -4.09
N PRO A 136 11.02 -17.05 -4.26
CA PRO A 136 11.45 -17.68 -5.50
C PRO A 136 10.54 -18.86 -5.87
N ARG A 137 10.32 -19.03 -7.16
CA ARG A 137 9.55 -20.17 -7.65
C ARG A 137 10.29 -21.48 -7.43
N ASN A 138 9.54 -22.53 -7.14
CA ASN A 138 10.10 -23.86 -7.02
C ASN A 138 9.24 -24.86 -7.83
N PRO A 139 9.74 -25.46 -8.91
CA PRO A 139 11.09 -25.26 -9.47
C PRO A 139 11.27 -23.85 -10.05
N ALA A 140 12.53 -23.40 -10.10
CA ALA A 140 12.86 -22.12 -10.72
C ALA A 140 12.43 -22.09 -12.18
N TRP A 141 11.89 -20.96 -12.64
CA TRP A 141 11.36 -20.85 -14.01
C TRP A 141 12.43 -21.07 -15.12
N TRP A 142 13.70 -20.82 -14.79
CA TRP A 142 14.84 -21.05 -15.70
C TRP A 142 15.48 -22.43 -15.56
N GLY A 143 15.15 -23.18 -14.51
CA GLY A 143 15.77 -24.46 -14.19
C GLY A 143 15.16 -25.65 -14.91
N SER A 144 13.98 -25.52 -15.46
CA SER A 144 13.27 -26.59 -16.17
C SER A 144 13.68 -26.78 -17.61
N GLU A 145 14.56 -25.93 -18.14
CA GLU A 145 15.04 -25.97 -19.51
C GLU A 145 16.41 -26.63 -19.64
N ALA A 146 16.94 -27.10 -18.56
CA ALA A 146 18.24 -27.72 -18.54
C ALA A 146 18.19 -29.18 -19.06
#